data_0b690b0c236f0a96ae7997f3f97263ab
#
_entry.id   0b690b0c236f0a96ae7997f3f97263ab
#
_cell.length_a   1.000
_cell.length_b   1.000
_cell.length_c   1.000
_cell.angle_alpha   90.00
_cell.angle_beta   90.00
_cell.angle_gamma   90.00
#
_symmetry.space_group_name_H-M   'P 1'
#
loop_
_entity.id
_entity.type
_entity.pdbx_description
1 polymer ?
#
loop_
_entity_poly.entity_id
_entity_poly.type
_entity_poly.pdbx_seq_one_letter_code
_entity_poly.pdbx_strand_id
1 'polypeptide(L)'
;LAIAGTGSMNIRLNQRLADLPEVKELIVHPACSDAGTAIGAASFAVRQSGTKIKPVTHMFHGPSYNSVQCIEACKSHQDKPLWQILDAPYEKAAQILAQGHLLAWFKGRMEFGTRALGNRSILANPNFPEVVEKINHQVKFREAWQPYSVCALDSVAEEFIPSQQHDKYMCRAVTASDNWAEKYPAIVHVDKSTETQIVDLASNPNLHKLLLSFQKETGHGMLINARLNRPGEALVCSPEDALNMFLGTDLDYLIMEGVLVSKRESSDEW
;
A
#
# COMPACT_ATOMS: atom_id res chain seq x y z
N LEU A 1 4.03 -25.53 6.85
CA LEU A 1 3.04 -25.04 7.80
C LEU A 1 2.12 -24.06 7.11
N ALA A 2 0.79 -24.29 7.12
CA ALA A 2 -0.22 -23.35 6.67
C ALA A 2 -1.03 -22.87 7.88
N ILE A 3 -1.20 -21.56 8.00
CA ILE A 3 -1.92 -20.95 9.13
C ILE A 3 -3.00 -19.97 8.60
N ALA A 4 -4.12 -19.89 9.31
CA ALA A 4 -5.23 -19.00 9.05
C ALA A 4 -5.89 -18.57 10.37
N GLY A 5 -6.81 -17.62 10.27
CA GLY A 5 -7.48 -16.98 11.39
C GLY A 5 -6.86 -15.62 11.74
N THR A 6 -7.54 -14.82 12.54
CA THR A 6 -7.14 -13.45 12.89
C THR A 6 -5.75 -13.39 13.54
N GLY A 7 -5.34 -14.43 14.29
CA GLY A 7 -3.98 -14.55 14.85
C GLY A 7 -2.88 -14.52 13.79
N SER A 8 -3.16 -15.01 12.56
CA SER A 8 -2.21 -15.01 11.44
C SER A 8 -2.00 -13.61 10.81
N MET A 9 -2.73 -12.58 11.25
CA MET A 9 -2.44 -11.19 10.91
C MET A 9 -1.22 -10.63 11.65
N ASN A 10 -0.75 -11.32 12.68
CA ASN A 10 0.44 -10.94 13.42
C ASN A 10 1.71 -11.33 12.64
N ILE A 11 2.25 -10.38 11.90
CA ILE A 11 3.43 -10.55 11.05
C ILE A 11 4.69 -10.97 11.82
N ARG A 12 4.81 -10.56 13.09
CA ARG A 12 5.92 -10.95 13.96
C ARG A 12 5.83 -12.41 14.38
N LEU A 13 4.62 -12.89 14.69
CA LEU A 13 4.39 -14.31 14.90
C LEU A 13 4.75 -15.12 13.66
N ASN A 14 4.29 -14.66 12.50
CA ASN A 14 4.54 -15.31 11.21
C ASN A 14 6.05 -15.37 10.89
N GLN A 15 6.79 -14.28 11.14
CA GLN A 15 8.24 -14.29 11.01
C GLN A 15 8.88 -15.36 11.92
N ARG A 16 8.55 -15.36 13.22
CA ARG A 16 9.10 -16.33 14.17
C ARG A 16 8.78 -17.78 13.80
N LEU A 17 7.57 -18.03 13.29
CA LEU A 17 7.19 -19.36 12.82
C LEU A 17 7.99 -19.77 11.57
N ALA A 18 8.21 -18.83 10.64
CA ALA A 18 9.00 -19.09 9.44
C ALA A 18 10.49 -19.35 9.74
N ASP A 19 11.00 -18.77 10.83
CA ASP A 19 12.41 -18.90 11.25
C ASP A 19 12.67 -20.21 12.05
N LEU A 20 11.64 -21.00 12.39
CA LEU A 20 11.81 -22.29 13.08
C LEU A 20 12.48 -23.30 12.15
N PRO A 21 13.52 -24.03 12.60
CA PRO A 21 14.23 -25.02 11.76
C PRO A 21 13.33 -26.14 11.22
N GLU A 22 12.24 -26.45 11.91
CA GLU A 22 11.27 -27.47 11.53
C GLU A 22 10.30 -27.00 10.44
N VAL A 23 10.19 -25.68 10.21
CA VAL A 23 9.27 -25.08 9.24
C VAL A 23 10.01 -24.82 7.92
N LYS A 24 9.86 -25.75 6.98
CA LYS A 24 10.45 -25.62 5.65
C LYS A 24 9.81 -24.52 4.83
N GLU A 25 8.51 -24.31 5.01
CA GLU A 25 7.70 -23.33 4.30
C GLU A 25 6.54 -22.89 5.18
N LEU A 26 6.31 -21.58 5.27
CA LEU A 26 5.14 -20.99 5.94
C LEU A 26 4.22 -20.39 4.88
N ILE A 27 2.95 -20.83 4.89
CA ILE A 27 1.90 -20.31 4.01
C ILE A 27 0.89 -19.55 4.86
N VAL A 28 0.76 -18.25 4.58
CA VAL A 28 -0.24 -17.37 5.16
C VAL A 28 -1.00 -16.69 4.03
N HIS A 29 -2.32 -16.91 3.98
CA HIS A 29 -3.13 -16.24 2.97
C HIS A 29 -3.24 -14.73 3.32
N PRO A 30 -3.10 -13.79 2.35
CA PRO A 30 -3.17 -12.35 2.64
C PRO A 30 -4.50 -11.90 3.30
N ALA A 31 -5.60 -12.59 3.02
CA ALA A 31 -6.87 -12.42 3.71
C ALA A 31 -7.07 -13.52 4.77
N CYS A 32 -6.13 -13.68 5.69
CA CYS A 32 -6.13 -14.76 6.68
C CYS A 32 -7.17 -14.61 7.80
N SER A 33 -7.83 -13.45 7.91
CA SER A 33 -8.89 -13.18 8.90
C SER A 33 -10.27 -13.67 8.44
N ASP A 34 -11.33 -13.26 9.14
CA ASP A 34 -12.72 -13.61 8.82
C ASP A 34 -13.11 -13.34 7.37
N ALA A 35 -12.57 -12.28 6.76
CA ALA A 35 -12.78 -11.98 5.34
C ALA A 35 -12.35 -13.13 4.39
N GLY A 36 -11.33 -13.90 4.78
CA GLY A 36 -10.87 -15.06 4.02
C GLY A 36 -11.84 -16.23 3.99
N THR A 37 -12.80 -16.29 4.90
CA THR A 37 -13.82 -17.35 4.91
C THR A 37 -14.65 -17.37 3.65
N ALA A 38 -14.90 -16.21 3.03
CA ALA A 38 -15.60 -16.12 1.73
C ALA A 38 -14.81 -16.81 0.61
N ILE A 39 -13.50 -16.60 0.55
CA ILE A 39 -12.61 -17.27 -0.41
C ILE A 39 -12.56 -18.77 -0.12
N GLY A 40 -12.47 -19.14 1.16
CA GLY A 40 -12.46 -20.53 1.60
C GLY A 40 -13.74 -21.27 1.20
N ALA A 41 -14.90 -20.68 1.43
CA ALA A 41 -16.20 -21.23 1.06
C ALA A 41 -16.34 -21.41 -0.47
N ALA A 42 -15.97 -20.38 -1.23
CA ALA A 42 -15.97 -20.45 -2.70
C ALA A 42 -15.02 -21.54 -3.22
N SER A 43 -13.82 -21.60 -2.68
CA SER A 43 -12.83 -22.63 -3.05
C SER A 43 -13.31 -24.04 -2.71
N PHE A 44 -13.94 -24.20 -1.55
CA PHE A 44 -14.53 -25.50 -1.16
C PHE A 44 -15.63 -25.94 -2.14
N ALA A 45 -16.56 -25.04 -2.49
CA ALA A 45 -17.61 -25.33 -3.45
C ALA A 45 -17.06 -25.72 -4.85
N VAL A 46 -16.07 -24.97 -5.34
CA VAL A 46 -15.39 -25.27 -6.61
C VAL A 46 -14.72 -26.65 -6.58
N ARG A 47 -14.07 -26.99 -5.47
CA ARG A 47 -13.44 -28.31 -5.31
C ARG A 47 -14.47 -29.43 -5.30
N GLN A 48 -15.62 -29.22 -4.66
CA GLN A 48 -16.73 -30.22 -4.64
C GLN A 48 -17.30 -30.46 -6.03
N SER A 49 -17.30 -29.48 -6.92
CA SER A 49 -17.71 -29.63 -8.32
C SER A 49 -16.69 -30.38 -9.19
N GLY A 50 -15.57 -30.85 -8.64
CA GLY A 50 -14.48 -31.49 -9.37
C GLY A 50 -13.58 -30.54 -10.16
N THR A 51 -13.79 -29.22 -10.03
CA THR A 51 -12.99 -28.22 -10.75
C THR A 51 -11.68 -27.94 -10.00
N LYS A 52 -10.58 -27.85 -10.73
CA LYS A 52 -9.27 -27.50 -10.15
C LYS A 52 -9.23 -26.02 -9.78
N ILE A 53 -8.91 -25.74 -8.53
CA ILE A 53 -8.70 -24.36 -8.06
C ILE A 53 -7.41 -23.82 -8.64
N LYS A 54 -7.45 -22.60 -9.19
CA LYS A 54 -6.24 -21.88 -9.62
C LYS A 54 -5.58 -21.18 -8.42
N PRO A 55 -4.25 -21.11 -8.36
CA PRO A 55 -3.55 -20.33 -7.34
C PRO A 55 -3.97 -18.87 -7.38
N VAL A 56 -4.02 -18.23 -6.20
CA VAL A 56 -4.19 -16.78 -6.09
C VAL A 56 -2.91 -16.09 -6.55
N THR A 57 -3.02 -15.26 -7.58
CA THR A 57 -1.88 -14.54 -8.18
C THR A 57 -1.82 -13.08 -7.76
N HIS A 58 -2.93 -12.53 -7.26
CA HIS A 58 -3.04 -11.16 -6.77
C HIS A 58 -4.23 -11.04 -5.81
N MET A 59 -4.28 -9.94 -5.05
CA MET A 59 -5.37 -9.64 -4.11
C MET A 59 -6.29 -8.49 -4.57
N PHE A 60 -6.23 -8.08 -5.83
CA PHE A 60 -7.03 -6.98 -6.37
C PHE A 60 -8.37 -7.48 -6.91
N HIS A 61 -9.31 -7.78 -5.99
CA HIS A 61 -10.62 -8.37 -6.31
C HIS A 61 -11.79 -7.40 -6.11
N GLY A 62 -11.54 -6.24 -5.50
CA GLY A 62 -12.56 -5.22 -5.24
C GLY A 62 -12.96 -4.41 -6.48
N PRO A 63 -13.78 -3.36 -6.31
CA PRO A 63 -14.21 -2.48 -7.39
C PRO A 63 -13.06 -1.77 -8.09
N SER A 64 -13.29 -1.36 -9.34
CA SER A 64 -12.44 -0.46 -10.10
C SER A 64 -13.26 0.64 -10.72
N TYR A 65 -12.65 1.78 -10.96
CA TYR A 65 -13.24 2.95 -11.55
C TYR A 65 -12.35 3.46 -12.69
N ASN A 66 -12.91 4.24 -13.59
CA ASN A 66 -12.15 4.89 -14.65
C ASN A 66 -12.02 6.40 -14.38
N SER A 67 -11.22 7.10 -15.19
CA SER A 67 -11.00 8.55 -15.06
C SER A 67 -12.27 9.37 -15.19
N VAL A 68 -13.23 8.95 -16.03
CA VAL A 68 -14.51 9.65 -16.21
C VAL A 68 -15.31 9.62 -14.91
N GLN A 69 -15.43 8.46 -14.26
CA GLN A 69 -16.10 8.33 -12.97
C GLN A 69 -15.41 9.14 -11.86
N CYS A 70 -14.08 9.21 -11.87
CA CYS A 70 -13.33 10.03 -10.92
C CYS A 70 -13.60 11.54 -11.15
N ILE A 71 -13.68 11.98 -12.41
CA ILE A 71 -14.02 13.37 -12.76
C ILE A 71 -15.47 13.70 -12.35
N GLU A 72 -16.41 12.80 -12.60
CA GLU A 72 -17.80 12.97 -12.19
C GLU A 72 -17.92 13.11 -10.66
N ALA A 73 -17.18 12.30 -9.90
CA ALA A 73 -17.11 12.43 -8.44
C ALA A 73 -16.57 13.82 -8.03
N CYS A 74 -15.50 14.31 -8.65
CA CYS A 74 -14.98 15.65 -8.38
C CYS A 74 -15.99 16.76 -8.69
N LYS A 75 -16.72 16.65 -9.79
CA LYS A 75 -17.74 17.63 -10.21
C LYS A 75 -18.96 17.66 -9.29
N SER A 76 -19.38 16.48 -8.83
CA SER A 76 -20.58 16.32 -7.98
C SER A 76 -20.30 16.58 -6.51
N HIS A 77 -19.03 16.54 -6.08
CA HIS A 77 -18.67 16.73 -4.69
C HIS A 77 -19.06 18.12 -4.16
N GLN A 78 -19.60 18.19 -2.95
CA GLN A 78 -20.09 19.44 -2.36
C GLN A 78 -19.00 20.52 -2.23
N ASP A 79 -17.77 20.12 -1.88
CA ASP A 79 -16.64 21.04 -1.68
C ASP A 79 -15.96 21.45 -2.99
N LYS A 80 -16.39 20.88 -4.13
CA LYS A 80 -15.89 21.19 -5.48
C LYS A 80 -14.37 21.36 -5.53
N PRO A 81 -13.59 20.29 -5.27
CA PRO A 81 -12.13 20.37 -5.25
C PRO A 81 -11.59 20.79 -6.63
N LEU A 82 -10.39 21.33 -6.66
CA LEU A 82 -9.67 21.55 -7.92
C LEU A 82 -9.19 20.20 -8.46
N TRP A 83 -9.29 20.01 -9.76
CA TRP A 83 -8.80 18.80 -10.40
C TRP A 83 -8.32 19.05 -11.82
N GLN A 84 -7.39 18.20 -12.27
CA GLN A 84 -6.89 18.18 -13.64
C GLN A 84 -6.57 16.75 -14.10
N ILE A 85 -6.64 16.52 -15.41
CA ILE A 85 -6.23 15.25 -16.01
C ILE A 85 -4.72 15.33 -16.26
N LEU A 86 -4.02 14.25 -15.88
CA LEU A 86 -2.59 14.11 -16.08
C LEU A 86 -2.28 13.27 -17.31
N ASP A 87 -1.41 13.76 -18.19
CA ASP A 87 -0.89 12.99 -19.31
C ASP A 87 0.12 11.93 -18.85
N ALA A 88 0.89 12.25 -17.81
CA ALA A 88 1.93 11.40 -17.24
C ALA A 88 1.73 11.22 -15.72
N PRO A 89 0.72 10.43 -15.28
CA PRO A 89 0.32 10.35 -13.87
C PRO A 89 1.38 9.70 -12.96
N TYR A 90 2.20 8.80 -13.45
CA TYR A 90 3.24 8.15 -12.66
C TYR A 90 4.43 9.09 -12.41
N GLU A 91 4.84 9.82 -13.42
CA GLU A 91 5.91 10.83 -13.37
C GLU A 91 5.50 11.97 -12.44
N LYS A 92 4.27 12.49 -12.58
CA LYS A 92 3.76 13.54 -11.68
C LYS A 92 3.66 13.06 -10.23
N ALA A 93 3.19 11.84 -9.99
CA ALA A 93 3.16 11.23 -8.66
C ALA A 93 4.57 11.09 -8.08
N ALA A 94 5.54 10.65 -8.89
CA ALA A 94 6.94 10.54 -8.50
C ALA A 94 7.55 11.89 -8.07
N GLN A 95 7.29 12.95 -8.83
CA GLN A 95 7.73 14.33 -8.51
C GLN A 95 7.13 14.82 -7.20
N ILE A 96 5.82 14.65 -6.98
CA ILE A 96 5.13 15.00 -5.75
C ILE A 96 5.79 14.28 -4.55
N LEU A 97 6.01 12.99 -4.67
CA LEU A 97 6.63 12.17 -3.61
C LEU A 97 8.10 12.52 -3.39
N ALA A 98 8.84 12.84 -4.45
CA ALA A 98 10.24 13.27 -4.37
C ALA A 98 10.41 14.59 -3.61
N GLN A 99 9.40 15.45 -3.62
CA GLN A 99 9.37 16.71 -2.86
C GLN A 99 8.96 16.55 -1.38
N GLY A 100 8.68 15.32 -0.93
CA GLY A 100 8.31 15.03 0.46
C GLY A 100 6.82 15.21 0.77
N HIS A 101 5.98 15.37 -0.25
CA HIS A 101 4.53 15.47 -0.06
C HIS A 101 3.87 14.11 0.20
N LEU A 102 2.75 14.12 0.90
CA LEU A 102 1.87 12.98 1.12
C LEU A 102 0.90 12.81 -0.04
N LEU A 103 0.92 11.65 -0.68
CA LEU A 103 0.07 11.35 -1.82
C LEU A 103 -0.98 10.28 -1.47
N ALA A 104 -2.27 10.63 -1.59
CA ALA A 104 -3.34 9.64 -1.68
C ALA A 104 -3.34 9.05 -3.09
N TRP A 105 -3.17 7.73 -3.20
CA TRP A 105 -3.08 7.00 -4.45
C TRP A 105 -4.26 6.06 -4.60
N PHE A 106 -5.09 6.31 -5.61
CA PHE A 106 -6.29 5.54 -5.94
C PHE A 106 -6.19 5.05 -7.38
N LYS A 107 -5.82 3.78 -7.58
CA LYS A 107 -5.52 3.22 -8.90
C LYS A 107 -5.95 1.76 -9.03
N GLY A 108 -6.57 1.41 -10.17
CA GLY A 108 -6.95 0.04 -10.47
C GLY A 108 -8.01 -0.55 -9.51
N ARG A 109 -8.10 -1.87 -9.48
CA ARG A 109 -9.04 -2.58 -8.59
C ARG A 109 -8.58 -2.49 -7.13
N MET A 110 -9.54 -2.25 -6.22
CA MET A 110 -9.30 -2.26 -4.79
C MET A 110 -8.74 -3.61 -4.32
N GLU A 111 -7.80 -3.59 -3.42
CA GLU A 111 -7.27 -4.77 -2.75
C GLU A 111 -8.30 -5.42 -1.83
N PHE A 112 -8.25 -6.75 -1.74
CA PHE A 112 -9.04 -7.55 -0.82
C PHE A 112 -8.14 -8.04 0.33
N GLY A 113 -8.53 -7.75 1.56
CA GLY A 113 -7.76 -8.11 2.76
C GLY A 113 -7.50 -6.94 3.67
N THR A 114 -6.58 -7.12 4.63
CA THR A 114 -6.34 -6.18 5.72
C THR A 114 -5.23 -5.15 5.42
N ARG A 115 -4.50 -5.33 4.31
CA ARG A 115 -3.35 -4.50 3.95
C ARG A 115 -3.64 -3.65 2.73
N ALA A 116 -3.14 -2.41 2.72
CA ALA A 116 -3.03 -1.65 1.49
C ALA A 116 -1.88 -2.22 0.65
N LEU A 117 -2.16 -2.54 -0.59
CA LEU A 117 -1.19 -3.16 -1.51
C LEU A 117 -0.87 -2.24 -2.71
N GLY A 118 -1.09 -0.94 -2.55
CA GLY A 118 -0.72 0.07 -3.53
C GLY A 118 -1.81 0.46 -4.52
N ASN A 119 -3.08 0.13 -4.26
CA ASN A 119 -4.21 0.57 -5.08
C ASN A 119 -5.14 1.52 -4.32
N ARG A 120 -5.19 1.45 -3.01
CA ARG A 120 -5.87 2.38 -2.10
C ARG A 120 -4.91 2.75 -0.98
N SER A 121 -3.91 3.56 -1.30
CA SER A 121 -2.75 3.78 -0.44
C SER A 121 -2.48 5.25 -0.18
N ILE A 122 -1.97 5.55 1.00
CA ILE A 122 -1.21 6.77 1.27
C ILE A 122 0.24 6.42 1.03
N LEU A 123 0.87 7.16 0.11
CA LEU A 123 2.26 6.97 -0.26
C LEU A 123 3.09 8.17 0.20
N ALA A 124 4.32 7.92 0.65
CA ALA A 124 5.27 8.95 1.05
C ALA A 124 6.73 8.51 0.82
N ASN A 125 7.62 9.47 0.74
CA ASN A 125 9.05 9.22 0.58
C ASN A 125 9.69 8.94 1.95
N PRO A 126 10.29 7.75 2.18
CA PRO A 126 10.89 7.38 3.46
C PRO A 126 12.15 8.17 3.82
N ASN A 127 12.72 8.94 2.89
CA ASN A 127 13.90 9.78 3.15
C ASN A 127 13.58 11.06 3.92
N PHE A 128 12.30 11.39 4.10
CA PHE A 128 11.83 12.50 4.90
C PHE A 128 11.27 11.99 6.23
N PRO A 129 12.04 11.99 7.33
CA PRO A 129 11.57 11.48 8.64
C PRO A 129 10.27 12.14 9.12
N GLU A 130 10.08 13.41 8.80
CA GLU A 130 8.90 14.20 9.15
C GLU A 130 7.60 13.69 8.51
N VAL A 131 7.66 12.96 7.39
CA VAL A 131 6.44 12.42 6.77
C VAL A 131 5.78 11.36 7.65
N VAL A 132 6.55 10.59 8.43
CA VAL A 132 6.02 9.60 9.38
C VAL A 132 5.25 10.30 10.49
N GLU A 133 5.83 11.37 11.05
CA GLU A 133 5.18 12.19 12.06
C GLU A 133 3.91 12.84 11.51
N LYS A 134 3.99 13.42 10.32
CA LYS A 134 2.84 14.04 9.63
C LYS A 134 1.70 13.02 9.40
N ILE A 135 2.01 11.81 8.89
CA ILE A 135 0.99 10.80 8.70
C ILE A 135 0.40 10.35 10.06
N ASN A 136 1.23 10.14 11.09
CA ASN A 136 0.75 9.69 12.40
C ASN A 136 -0.15 10.74 13.07
N HIS A 137 0.26 12.02 13.11
CA HIS A 137 -0.45 13.05 13.84
C HIS A 137 -1.60 13.70 13.05
N GLN A 138 -1.43 13.93 11.74
CA GLN A 138 -2.37 14.72 10.94
C GLN A 138 -3.34 13.88 10.11
N VAL A 139 -2.99 12.62 9.83
CA VAL A 139 -3.83 11.75 8.97
C VAL A 139 -4.39 10.56 9.75
N LYS A 140 -3.57 9.91 10.57
CA LYS A 140 -3.93 8.67 11.26
C LYS A 140 -4.27 8.85 12.73
N PHE A 141 -3.97 10.00 13.32
CA PHE A 141 -4.23 10.30 14.74
C PHE A 141 -3.85 9.14 15.67
N ARG A 142 -2.62 8.66 15.50
CA ARG A 142 -2.07 7.52 16.25
C ARG A 142 -0.72 7.86 16.86
N GLU A 143 -0.21 6.97 17.71
CA GLU A 143 1.02 7.17 18.44
C GLU A 143 2.23 7.30 17.49
N ALA A 144 3.13 8.24 17.79
CA ALA A 144 4.30 8.57 16.98
C ALA A 144 5.28 7.40 16.77
N TRP A 145 5.31 6.43 17.71
CA TRP A 145 6.22 5.28 17.67
C TRP A 145 5.77 4.18 16.69
N GLN A 146 4.55 4.24 16.16
CA GLN A 146 4.08 3.24 15.20
C GLN A 146 4.75 3.44 13.84
N PRO A 147 5.53 2.46 13.35
CA PRO A 147 6.19 2.55 12.06
C PRO A 147 5.21 2.27 10.92
N TYR A 148 5.69 2.49 9.70
CA TYR A 148 4.94 2.24 8.48
C TYR A 148 5.53 1.10 7.68
N SER A 149 4.64 0.35 7.02
CA SER A 149 5.00 -0.58 5.97
C SER A 149 5.56 0.17 4.78
N VAL A 150 6.40 -0.52 4.01
CA VAL A 150 6.93 0.00 2.75
C VAL A 150 6.56 -0.88 1.58
N CYS A 151 6.51 -0.31 0.40
CA CYS A 151 6.52 -1.03 -0.86
C CYS A 151 7.82 -0.72 -1.59
N ALA A 152 8.51 -1.76 -2.08
CA ALA A 152 9.80 -1.65 -2.74
C ALA A 152 9.81 -2.47 -4.03
N LEU A 153 10.53 -1.97 -5.05
CA LEU A 153 10.87 -2.79 -6.21
C LEU A 153 11.63 -4.04 -5.78
N ASP A 154 11.38 -5.15 -6.43
CA ASP A 154 12.11 -6.41 -6.21
C ASP A 154 13.63 -6.22 -6.30
N SER A 155 14.11 -5.49 -7.31
CA SER A 155 15.53 -5.16 -7.47
C SER A 155 16.14 -4.36 -6.31
N VAL A 156 15.35 -3.49 -5.66
CA VAL A 156 15.78 -2.72 -4.48
C VAL A 156 15.75 -3.60 -3.23
N ALA A 157 14.73 -4.42 -3.11
CA ALA A 157 14.59 -5.30 -1.96
C ALA A 157 15.70 -6.35 -1.86
N GLU A 158 16.22 -6.85 -2.99
CA GLU A 158 17.33 -7.80 -3.04
C GLU A 158 18.61 -7.29 -2.36
N GLU A 159 18.82 -5.98 -2.30
CA GLU A 159 19.98 -5.38 -1.62
C GLU A 159 19.88 -5.46 -0.08
N PHE A 160 18.68 -5.56 0.47
CA PHE A 160 18.42 -5.36 1.90
C PHE A 160 17.71 -6.52 2.60
N ILE A 161 16.97 -7.33 1.82
CA ILE A 161 16.15 -8.43 2.35
C ILE A 161 16.55 -9.73 1.63
N PRO A 162 16.91 -10.78 2.36
CA PRO A 162 17.15 -12.08 1.74
C PRO A 162 15.95 -12.52 0.90
N SER A 163 16.19 -13.06 -0.31
CA SER A 163 15.14 -13.41 -1.27
C SER A 163 14.10 -14.38 -0.73
N GLN A 164 14.52 -15.31 0.19
CA GLN A 164 13.60 -16.23 0.86
C GLN A 164 12.62 -15.54 1.81
N GLN A 165 12.85 -14.27 2.14
CA GLN A 165 11.97 -13.45 2.99
C GLN A 165 11.10 -12.47 2.17
N HIS A 166 11.21 -12.48 0.84
CA HIS A 166 10.39 -11.64 -0.01
C HIS A 166 8.89 -11.99 0.13
N ASP A 167 8.07 -10.97 0.33
CA ASP A 167 6.62 -11.09 0.49
C ASP A 167 5.90 -10.00 -0.29
N LYS A 168 4.99 -10.41 -1.17
CA LYS A 168 4.19 -9.49 -2.01
C LYS A 168 2.99 -8.89 -1.26
N TYR A 169 2.66 -9.43 -0.09
CA TYR A 169 1.39 -9.17 0.61
C TYR A 169 1.56 -8.74 2.07
N MET A 170 2.80 -8.55 2.52
CA MET A 170 3.09 -8.15 3.90
C MET A 170 2.50 -9.11 4.94
N CYS A 171 2.58 -10.42 4.69
CA CYS A 171 2.08 -11.46 5.60
C CYS A 171 3.07 -11.81 6.72
N ARG A 172 4.34 -11.37 6.61
CA ARG A 172 5.36 -11.53 7.64
C ARG A 172 6.24 -10.29 7.76
N ALA A 173 6.80 -10.06 8.95
CA ALA A 173 7.88 -9.10 9.12
C ALA A 173 9.19 -9.71 8.59
N VAL A 174 10.10 -8.84 8.19
CA VAL A 174 11.46 -9.20 7.78
C VAL A 174 12.47 -8.46 8.63
N THR A 175 13.68 -8.96 8.77
CA THR A 175 14.75 -8.27 9.49
C THR A 175 15.52 -7.40 8.51
N ALA A 176 15.53 -6.09 8.76
CA ALA A 176 16.30 -5.14 7.99
C ALA A 176 17.81 -5.31 8.25
N SER A 177 18.64 -5.16 7.21
CA SER A 177 20.09 -5.07 7.39
C SER A 177 20.45 -3.77 8.15
N ASP A 178 21.64 -3.75 8.79
CA ASP A 178 22.12 -2.56 9.49
C ASP A 178 22.23 -1.36 8.56
N ASN A 179 22.71 -1.56 7.35
CA ASN A 179 22.80 -0.52 6.32
C ASN A 179 21.41 0.07 5.97
N TRP A 180 20.36 -0.78 5.92
CA TRP A 180 19.01 -0.29 5.67
C TRP A 180 18.45 0.49 6.86
N ALA A 181 18.67 0.01 8.08
CA ALA A 181 18.25 0.69 9.29
C ALA A 181 18.89 2.08 9.45
N GLU A 182 20.16 2.23 9.07
CA GLU A 182 20.84 3.53 9.06
C GLU A 182 20.32 4.47 7.97
N LYS A 183 20.07 3.91 6.77
CA LYS A 183 19.63 4.71 5.63
C LYS A 183 18.16 5.15 5.71
N TYR A 184 17.29 4.32 6.29
CA TYR A 184 15.84 4.54 6.35
C TYR A 184 15.27 4.31 7.75
N PRO A 185 15.67 5.08 8.76
CA PRO A 185 15.26 4.86 10.15
C PRO A 185 13.74 5.01 10.35
N ALA A 186 13.07 5.76 9.49
CA ALA A 186 11.63 6.02 9.57
C ALA A 186 10.74 4.77 9.33
N ILE A 187 11.29 3.70 8.76
CA ILE A 187 10.55 2.50 8.35
C ILE A 187 11.06 1.21 8.99
N VAL A 188 12.03 1.32 9.87
CA VAL A 188 12.61 0.20 10.61
C VAL A 188 12.22 0.32 12.07
N HIS A 189 11.70 -0.76 12.64
CA HIS A 189 11.33 -0.83 14.04
C HIS A 189 12.58 -0.87 14.96
N VAL A 190 12.38 -0.59 16.23
CA VAL A 190 13.46 -0.63 17.24
C VAL A 190 14.16 -1.99 17.33
N ASP A 191 13.51 -3.08 16.94
CA ASP A 191 14.05 -4.44 16.88
C ASP A 191 14.60 -4.82 15.50
N LYS A 192 14.83 -3.83 14.64
CA LYS A 192 15.29 -3.96 13.24
C LYS A 192 14.33 -4.71 12.32
N SER A 193 13.09 -4.93 12.72
CA SER A 193 12.10 -5.48 11.80
C SER A 193 11.46 -4.41 10.93
N THR A 194 10.98 -4.81 9.77
CA THR A 194 10.18 -3.97 8.86
C THR A 194 9.08 -4.79 8.22
N GLU A 195 8.03 -4.14 7.79
CA GLU A 195 6.94 -4.73 7.01
C GLU A 195 7.08 -4.25 5.56
N THR A 196 7.45 -5.14 4.66
CA THR A 196 7.80 -4.76 3.28
C THR A 196 6.96 -5.53 2.28
N GLN A 197 6.30 -4.80 1.38
CA GLN A 197 5.67 -5.33 0.16
C GLN A 197 6.69 -5.33 -0.96
N ILE A 198 7.02 -6.51 -1.49
CA ILE A 198 7.83 -6.62 -2.68
C ILE A 198 6.96 -6.47 -3.92
N VAL A 199 7.29 -5.51 -4.78
CA VAL A 199 6.49 -5.13 -5.94
C VAL A 199 7.22 -5.48 -7.23
N ASP A 200 6.68 -6.45 -7.95
CA ASP A 200 7.08 -6.78 -9.31
C ASP A 200 5.99 -6.39 -10.33
N LEU A 201 6.36 -6.41 -11.61
CA LEU A 201 5.44 -6.07 -12.70
C LEU A 201 4.20 -6.97 -12.76
N ALA A 202 4.33 -8.24 -12.37
CA ALA A 202 3.24 -9.21 -12.43
C ALA A 202 2.24 -9.04 -11.27
N SER A 203 2.72 -8.68 -10.08
CA SER A 203 1.86 -8.54 -8.89
C SER A 203 1.06 -7.23 -8.87
N ASN A 204 1.70 -6.09 -9.18
CA ASN A 204 1.02 -4.80 -9.28
C ASN A 204 1.70 -3.89 -10.33
N PRO A 205 1.28 -3.95 -11.62
CA PRO A 205 1.91 -3.19 -12.69
C PRO A 205 1.82 -1.66 -12.50
N ASN A 206 0.77 -1.16 -11.84
CA ASN A 206 0.60 0.28 -11.61
C ASN A 206 1.57 0.79 -10.54
N LEU A 207 1.66 0.10 -9.41
CA LEU A 207 2.58 0.47 -8.34
C LEU A 207 4.04 0.28 -8.80
N HIS A 208 4.32 -0.77 -9.56
CA HIS A 208 5.64 -1.01 -10.13
C HIS A 208 6.09 0.15 -11.04
N LYS A 209 5.21 0.63 -11.94
CA LYS A 209 5.50 1.80 -12.78
C LYS A 209 5.75 3.06 -11.96
N LEU A 210 4.95 3.30 -10.92
CA LEU A 210 5.17 4.44 -10.03
C LEU A 210 6.52 4.35 -9.33
N LEU A 211 6.87 3.20 -8.78
CA LEU A 211 8.16 2.97 -8.10
C LEU A 211 9.35 3.15 -9.07
N LEU A 212 9.23 2.71 -10.33
CA LEU A 212 10.25 2.96 -11.36
C LEU A 212 10.39 4.46 -11.68
N SER A 213 9.28 5.19 -11.80
CA SER A 213 9.32 6.64 -12.02
C SER A 213 9.92 7.36 -10.81
N PHE A 214 9.58 6.93 -9.60
CA PHE A 214 10.13 7.46 -8.36
C PHE A 214 11.64 7.14 -8.22
N GLN A 215 12.07 5.95 -8.63
CA GLN A 215 13.49 5.59 -8.65
C GLN A 215 14.31 6.47 -9.61
N LYS A 216 13.74 6.84 -10.77
CA LYS A 216 14.39 7.77 -11.71
C LYS A 216 14.57 9.15 -11.12
N GLU A 217 13.59 9.64 -10.34
CA GLU A 217 13.62 10.96 -9.71
C GLU A 217 14.59 11.02 -8.50
N THR A 218 14.66 9.94 -7.71
CA THR A 218 15.28 10.00 -6.38
C THR A 218 16.49 9.09 -6.21
N GLY A 219 16.70 8.16 -7.13
CA GLY A 219 17.73 7.14 -7.04
C GLY A 219 17.36 5.93 -6.19
N HIS A 220 16.14 5.87 -5.59
CA HIS A 220 15.68 4.71 -4.82
C HIS A 220 14.23 4.36 -5.13
N GLY A 221 13.93 3.06 -5.29
CA GLY A 221 12.62 2.55 -5.70
C GLY A 221 11.79 2.00 -4.53
N MET A 222 11.58 2.82 -3.49
CA MET A 222 10.86 2.43 -2.29
C MET A 222 10.01 3.59 -1.75
N LEU A 223 8.78 3.30 -1.31
CA LEU A 223 7.85 4.26 -0.71
C LEU A 223 7.23 3.69 0.57
N ILE A 224 6.90 4.56 1.52
CA ILE A 224 5.97 4.25 2.60
C ILE A 224 4.63 3.91 1.95
N ASN A 225 3.99 2.84 2.44
CA ASN A 225 2.67 2.39 2.00
C ASN A 225 1.74 2.22 3.20
N ALA A 226 0.80 3.13 3.36
CA ALA A 226 -0.22 3.07 4.40
C ALA A 226 -1.62 2.96 3.80
N ARG A 227 -2.59 2.43 4.56
CA ARG A 227 -3.98 2.31 4.11
C ARG A 227 -4.62 3.69 3.89
N LEU A 228 -5.31 3.87 2.77
CA LEU A 228 -6.08 5.07 2.49
C LEU A 228 -7.44 4.99 3.24
N ASN A 229 -7.43 5.38 4.52
CA ASN A 229 -8.60 5.47 5.39
C ASN A 229 -8.33 6.39 6.58
N ARG A 230 -9.37 6.92 7.21
CA ARG A 230 -9.27 7.54 8.53
C ARG A 230 -9.26 6.48 9.64
N PRO A 231 -8.87 6.86 10.87
CA PRO A 231 -9.00 6.00 12.03
C PRO A 231 -10.44 5.52 12.22
N GLY A 232 -10.62 4.22 12.46
CA GLY A 232 -11.95 3.62 12.66
C GLY A 232 -12.78 3.41 11.39
N GLU A 233 -12.33 3.91 10.23
CA GLU A 233 -13.02 3.72 8.96
C GLU A 233 -12.44 2.54 8.16
N ALA A 234 -13.27 2.00 7.27
CA ALA A 234 -12.82 1.02 6.27
C ALA A 234 -11.88 1.66 5.25
N LEU A 235 -11.17 0.83 4.49
CA LEU A 235 -10.40 1.29 3.34
C LEU A 235 -11.34 1.94 2.32
N VAL A 236 -10.95 3.08 1.74
CA VAL A 236 -11.76 3.76 0.72
C VAL A 236 -12.05 2.81 -0.44
N CYS A 237 -13.29 2.81 -0.92
CA CYS A 237 -13.75 1.95 -1.99
C CYS A 237 -13.99 2.73 -3.28
N SER A 238 -14.75 3.82 -3.20
CA SER A 238 -15.17 4.64 -4.33
C SER A 238 -14.34 5.93 -4.47
N PRO A 239 -14.41 6.62 -5.63
CA PRO A 239 -13.84 7.96 -5.79
C PRO A 239 -14.39 8.97 -4.78
N GLU A 240 -15.67 8.87 -4.42
CA GLU A 240 -16.30 9.74 -3.41
C GLU A 240 -15.71 9.51 -2.02
N ASP A 241 -15.50 8.26 -1.61
CA ASP A 241 -14.81 7.93 -0.36
C ASP A 241 -13.40 8.53 -0.34
N ALA A 242 -12.68 8.43 -1.47
CA ALA A 242 -11.33 8.96 -1.59
C ALA A 242 -11.32 10.50 -1.48
N LEU A 243 -12.27 11.18 -2.09
CA LEU A 243 -12.44 12.63 -1.98
C LEU A 243 -12.77 13.06 -0.55
N ASN A 244 -13.74 12.39 0.09
CA ASN A 244 -14.11 12.66 1.49
C ASN A 244 -12.91 12.47 2.44
N MET A 245 -12.15 11.41 2.24
CA MET A 245 -10.94 11.14 3.02
C MET A 245 -9.87 12.21 2.77
N PHE A 246 -9.59 12.56 1.52
CA PHE A 246 -8.58 13.54 1.13
C PHE A 246 -8.91 14.94 1.66
N LEU A 247 -10.12 15.44 1.41
CA LEU A 247 -10.55 16.78 1.80
C LEU A 247 -10.68 16.96 3.31
N GLY A 248 -10.96 15.88 4.03
CA GLY A 248 -11.10 15.90 5.48
C GLY A 248 -9.84 15.54 6.26
N THR A 249 -8.65 15.49 5.65
CA THR A 249 -7.35 15.21 6.28
C THR A 249 -6.27 16.12 5.72
N ASP A 250 -5.07 16.12 6.32
CA ASP A 250 -3.94 16.95 5.87
C ASP A 250 -3.06 16.27 4.80
N LEU A 251 -3.65 15.40 3.96
CA LEU A 251 -2.99 14.91 2.75
C LEU A 251 -2.77 16.05 1.76
N ASP A 252 -1.62 16.08 1.11
CA ASP A 252 -1.24 17.17 0.21
C ASP A 252 -1.90 17.03 -1.17
N TYR A 253 -1.90 15.81 -1.72
CA TYR A 253 -2.44 15.51 -3.05
C TYR A 253 -3.21 14.19 -3.07
N LEU A 254 -4.15 14.09 -4.03
CA LEU A 254 -4.84 12.84 -4.36
C LEU A 254 -4.74 12.61 -5.87
N ILE A 255 -4.31 11.43 -6.29
CA ILE A 255 -4.40 11.00 -7.69
C ILE A 255 -5.35 9.82 -7.80
N MET A 256 -6.44 9.99 -8.57
CA MET A 256 -7.43 8.96 -8.88
C MET A 256 -7.43 8.66 -10.38
N GLU A 257 -6.99 7.47 -10.79
CA GLU A 257 -6.98 7.00 -12.19
C GLU A 257 -6.35 8.00 -13.22
N GLY A 258 -5.40 8.83 -12.76
CA GLY A 258 -4.79 9.86 -13.59
C GLY A 258 -5.47 11.22 -13.48
N VAL A 259 -6.40 11.40 -12.57
CA VAL A 259 -6.96 12.70 -12.20
C VAL A 259 -6.27 13.18 -10.93
N LEU A 260 -5.52 14.26 -11.01
CA LEU A 260 -4.91 14.92 -9.86
C LEU A 260 -5.94 15.83 -9.21
N VAL A 261 -6.05 15.75 -7.90
CA VAL A 261 -6.97 16.56 -7.09
C VAL A 261 -6.16 17.33 -6.05
N SER A 262 -6.48 18.61 -5.87
CA SER A 262 -5.91 19.48 -4.83
C SER A 262 -6.99 20.21 -4.04
N LYS A 263 -6.61 20.70 -2.87
CA LYS A 263 -7.48 21.58 -2.05
C LYS A 263 -7.49 22.98 -2.64
N ARG A 264 -8.61 23.72 -2.45
CA ARG A 264 -8.80 25.04 -3.06
C ARG A 264 -7.84 26.13 -2.58
N GLU A 265 -7.19 25.95 -1.43
CA GLU A 265 -6.35 27.00 -0.84
C GLU A 265 -4.88 26.96 -1.26
N SER A 266 -4.45 26.03 -2.09
CA SER A 266 -3.12 26.11 -2.69
C SER A 266 -3.15 27.12 -3.83
N SER A 267 -2.92 28.39 -3.50
CA SER A 267 -2.80 29.50 -4.46
C SER A 267 -1.51 29.46 -5.29
N ASP A 268 -0.84 28.35 -5.38
CA ASP A 268 0.40 28.20 -6.11
C ASP A 268 0.27 27.19 -7.25
N GLU A 269 0.55 27.72 -8.38
CA GLU A 269 0.70 27.26 -9.74
C GLU A 269 0.93 25.75 -9.94
N TRP A 270 0.11 25.23 -10.81
CA TRP A 270 0.23 23.89 -11.40
C TRP A 270 1.47 23.74 -12.29
#